data_af0bc427387ce4fc0452cfe85df3dcfa
#
_entry.id   af0bc427387ce4fc0452cfe85df3dcfa
#
_cell.length_a   1.000
_cell.length_b   1.000
_cell.length_c   1.000
_cell.angle_alpha   90.00
_cell.angle_beta   90.00
_cell.angle_gamma   90.00
#
_symmetry.space_group_name_H-M   'P 1'
#
loop_
_entity.id
_entity.type
_entity.pdbx_description
1 polymer ?
#
loop_
_entity_poly.entity_id
_entity_poly.type
_entity_poly.pdbx_seq_one_letter_code
_entity_poly.pdbx_strand_id
1 'polypeptide(L)' 'DAANVLEADDALEAAAVAELADAVAESAESEAELAAVVAELAALVAEVDAWDA' A
#
# COMPACT_ATOMS: atom_id res chain seq x y z
N ASP A 1 -33.01 -18.61 -9.20
CA ASP A 1 -32.82 -20.04 -9.02
C ASP A 1 -31.47 -20.31 -8.30
N ALA A 2 -31.26 -21.53 -7.86
CA ALA A 2 -30.10 -21.84 -7.01
C ALA A 2 -28.78 -21.62 -7.73
N ALA A 3 -28.70 -21.88 -9.03
CA ALA A 3 -27.48 -21.67 -9.79
C ALA A 3 -27.11 -20.20 -9.87
N ASN A 4 -28.09 -19.31 -10.02
CA ASN A 4 -27.84 -17.86 -10.04
C ASN A 4 -27.37 -17.35 -8.70
N VAL A 5 -27.89 -17.89 -7.62
CA VAL A 5 -27.45 -17.48 -6.27
C VAL A 5 -26.02 -17.90 -6.03
N LEU A 6 -25.63 -19.11 -6.44
CA LEU A 6 -24.25 -19.57 -6.29
C LEU A 6 -23.28 -18.74 -7.13
N GLU A 7 -23.67 -18.37 -8.36
CA GLU A 7 -22.85 -17.51 -9.20
C GLU A 7 -22.68 -16.13 -8.61
N ALA A 8 -23.75 -15.58 -8.04
CA ALA A 8 -23.69 -14.27 -7.40
C ALA A 8 -22.78 -14.30 -6.17
N ASP A 9 -22.81 -15.36 -5.38
CA ASP A 9 -21.94 -15.53 -4.22
C ASP A 9 -20.47 -15.58 -4.64
N ASP A 10 -20.18 -16.34 -5.70
CA ASP A 10 -18.80 -16.46 -6.20
C ASP A 10 -18.29 -15.13 -6.69
N ALA A 11 -19.12 -14.38 -7.42
CA ALA A 11 -18.73 -13.07 -7.93
C ALA A 11 -18.50 -12.08 -6.79
N LEU A 12 -19.33 -12.13 -5.75
CA LEU A 12 -19.18 -11.26 -4.59
C LEU A 12 -17.89 -11.58 -3.83
N GLU A 13 -17.60 -12.85 -3.65
CA GLU A 13 -16.39 -13.28 -2.99
C GLU A 13 -15.15 -12.84 -3.77
N ALA A 14 -15.16 -13.03 -5.08
CA ALA A 14 -14.05 -12.61 -5.93
C ALA A 14 -13.83 -11.09 -5.86
N ALA A 15 -14.90 -10.32 -5.82
CA ALA A 15 -14.80 -8.87 -5.69
C ALA A 15 -14.22 -8.46 -4.34
N ALA A 16 -14.61 -9.15 -3.27
CA ALA A 16 -14.08 -8.86 -1.94
C ALA A 16 -12.59 -9.17 -1.86
N VAL A 17 -12.17 -10.28 -2.46
CA VAL A 17 -10.75 -10.64 -2.49
C VAL A 17 -9.95 -9.61 -3.29
N ALA A 18 -10.49 -9.15 -4.42
CA ALA A 18 -9.82 -8.14 -5.22
C ALA A 18 -9.67 -6.82 -4.47
N GLU A 19 -10.69 -6.40 -3.73
CA GLU A 19 -10.61 -5.19 -2.91
C GLU A 19 -9.57 -5.32 -1.81
N LEU A 20 -9.49 -6.48 -1.19
CA LEU A 20 -8.50 -6.74 -0.17
C LEU A 20 -7.08 -6.67 -0.74
N ALA A 21 -6.88 -7.26 -1.91
CA ALA A 21 -5.58 -7.20 -2.58
C ALA A 21 -5.19 -5.77 -2.91
N ASP A 22 -6.14 -4.94 -3.36
CA ASP A 22 -5.90 -3.53 -3.62
C ASP A 22 -5.53 -2.78 -2.35
N ALA A 23 -6.22 -3.05 -1.25
CA ALA A 23 -5.92 -2.40 0.02
C ALA A 23 -4.52 -2.76 0.52
N VAL A 24 -4.12 -4.02 0.36
CA VAL A 24 -2.78 -4.45 0.73
C VAL A 24 -1.73 -3.76 -0.14
N ALA A 25 -1.99 -3.65 -1.45
CA ALA A 25 -1.07 -2.97 -2.36
C ALA A 25 -0.92 -1.48 -2.01
N GLU A 26 -2.01 -0.80 -1.67
CA GLU A 26 -1.96 0.60 -1.26
C GLU A 26 -1.16 0.78 0.03
N SER A 27 -1.34 -0.13 0.98
CA SER A 27 -0.60 -0.08 2.23
C SER A 27 0.90 -0.24 1.97
N ALA A 28 1.28 -1.15 1.09
CA ALA A 28 2.68 -1.34 0.73
C ALA A 28 3.28 -0.10 0.06
N GLU A 29 2.50 0.55 -0.82
CA GLU A 29 2.94 1.79 -1.45
C GLU A 29 3.14 2.92 -0.44
N SER A 30 2.23 3.05 0.52
CA SER A 30 2.35 4.05 1.58
C SER A 30 3.60 3.82 2.43
N GLU A 31 3.90 2.58 2.74
CA GLU A 31 5.11 2.25 3.49
C GLU A 31 6.36 2.60 2.71
N ALA A 32 6.36 2.33 1.40
CA ALA A 32 7.50 2.66 0.56
C ALA A 32 7.70 4.16 0.46
N GLU A 33 6.62 4.94 0.35
CA GLU A 33 6.70 6.41 0.32
C GLU A 33 7.25 6.95 1.63
N LEU A 34 6.79 6.41 2.76
CA LEU A 34 7.26 6.84 4.06
C LEU A 34 8.76 6.54 4.20
N ALA A 35 9.20 5.37 3.78
CA ALA A 35 10.62 5.01 3.82
C ALA A 35 11.45 5.97 2.97
N ALA A 36 10.95 6.37 1.82
CA ALA A 36 11.64 7.32 0.95
C ALA A 36 11.75 8.70 1.61
N VAL A 37 10.69 9.15 2.26
CA VAL A 37 10.70 10.44 2.98
C VAL A 37 11.70 10.40 4.14
N VAL A 38 11.73 9.30 4.87
CA VAL A 38 12.68 9.14 5.98
C VAL A 38 14.12 9.17 5.45
N ALA A 39 14.37 8.51 4.32
CA ALA A 39 15.70 8.52 3.70
C ALA A 39 16.11 9.92 3.26
N GLU A 40 15.18 10.68 2.67
CA GLU A 40 15.45 12.07 2.27
C GLU A 40 15.76 12.94 3.48
N LEU A 41 15.02 12.76 4.56
CA LEU A 41 15.24 13.52 5.79
C LEU A 41 16.63 13.20 6.37
N ALA A 42 17.00 11.93 6.38
CA ALA A 42 18.32 11.52 6.87
C ALA A 42 19.44 12.15 6.03
N ALA A 43 19.25 12.20 4.71
CA ALA A 43 20.22 12.82 3.82
C ALA A 43 20.33 14.31 4.09
N LEU A 44 19.21 14.97 4.35
CA LEU A 44 19.22 16.40 4.65
C LEU A 44 19.94 16.68 5.97
N VAL A 45 19.69 15.87 6.99
CA VAL A 45 20.37 16.01 8.27
C VAL A 45 21.89 15.84 8.08
N ALA A 46 22.30 14.87 7.27
CA ALA A 46 23.73 14.67 7.00
C ALA A 46 24.35 15.87 6.30
N GLU A 47 23.62 16.52 5.39
CA GLU A 47 24.07 17.71 4.71
C GLU A 47 24.25 18.88 5.68
N VAL A 48 23.30 19.07 6.56
CA VAL A 48 23.36 20.14 7.56
C VAL A 48 24.53 19.92 8.50
N ASP A 49 24.74 18.67 8.94
CA ASP A 49 25.88 18.34 9.79
C ASP A 49 27.22 18.60 9.12
N ALA A 50 27.30 18.28 7.82
CA ALA A 50 28.52 18.56 7.05
C ALA A 50 28.75 20.07 6.92
N TRP A 51 27.72 20.85 6.82
CA TRP A 51 27.78 22.31 6.74
C TRP A 51 28.32 22.91 8.04
N ASP A 52 27.88 22.36 9.17
CA ASP A 52 28.29 22.83 10.48
C ASP A 52 29.74 22.46 10.81
N ALA A 53 30.19 21.39 10.19
CA ALA A 53 31.57 20.94 10.42
C ALA A 53 32.53 21.81 9.64
#